data_5975264064feb2665d55f5e187978d8f
#
_entry.id   5975264064feb2665d55f5e187978d8f
#
_cell.length_a   1.000
_cell.length_b   1.000
_cell.length_c   1.000
_cell.angle_alpha   90.00
_cell.angle_beta   90.00
_cell.angle_gamma   90.00
#
_symmetry.space_group_name_H-M   'P 1'
#
loop_
_entity.id
_entity.type
_entity.pdbx_description
1 polymer ?
#
loop_
_entity_poly.entity_id
_entity_poly.type
_entity_poly.pdbx_seq_one_letter_code
_entity_poly.pdbx_strand_id
1 'polypeptide(L)'
;RKKSGKWRLLHDLRAINAQMHLFGPVQQGLPLLSALPKNWEIIILDIKNCFFSIPLCPQDRQRFAFTIPAINYLEPDQKYQWKVLPQGMANSPTMCQLYVQLALKSVREHFPSLQVIIYMDDILICHKNSELLQDAYLILIKTLGQWGLQVATEKVQVARMGAFLGSLIYPDKIVPQKLEIRKDQLHTLNDFQKLLGDINWLRPFLKIPSAELKPLFDILEGDTHISSHRALTPAACQALQIVEKALQDAQLQRIDESKSFELCILKTAQLPTVVLWQNGPLLWVHPNASPAKIIEWYPNAVAQLALRGIKAAITYFG
;
A
#
# COMPACT_ATOMS: atom_id res chain seq x y z
N ARG A 1 -4.68 -7.34 -20.04
CA ARG A 1 -5.98 -6.70 -20.25
C ARG A 1 -6.41 -6.06 -18.93
N LYS A 2 -6.93 -4.80 -18.95
CA LYS A 2 -7.48 -4.14 -17.75
C LYS A 2 -8.85 -4.75 -17.41
N LYS A 3 -9.32 -4.59 -16.15
CA LYS A 3 -10.71 -4.98 -15.78
C LYS A 3 -11.77 -4.30 -16.68
N SER A 4 -11.47 -3.11 -17.20
CA SER A 4 -12.31 -2.39 -18.19
C SER A 4 -12.28 -2.96 -19.61
N GLY A 5 -11.64 -4.09 -19.85
CA GLY A 5 -11.49 -4.69 -21.17
C GLY A 5 -10.42 -4.06 -22.09
N LYS A 6 -9.90 -2.89 -21.74
CA LYS A 6 -8.84 -2.19 -22.50
C LYS A 6 -7.48 -2.88 -22.34
N TRP A 7 -6.65 -2.78 -23.36
CA TRP A 7 -5.27 -3.26 -23.32
C TRP A 7 -4.36 -2.27 -22.59
N ARG A 8 -3.30 -2.81 -21.96
CA ARG A 8 -2.20 -2.03 -21.38
C ARG A 8 -0.92 -2.51 -22.05
N LEU A 9 -0.17 -1.59 -22.65
CA LEU A 9 1.17 -1.89 -23.16
C LEU A 9 2.07 -2.12 -21.94
N LEU A 10 2.76 -3.25 -21.93
CA LEU A 10 3.78 -3.58 -20.94
C LEU A 10 5.08 -3.83 -21.68
N HIS A 11 6.12 -3.12 -21.27
CA HIS A 11 7.47 -3.33 -21.76
C HIS A 11 8.23 -4.19 -20.75
N ASP A 12 8.89 -5.24 -21.20
CA ASP A 12 9.75 -6.04 -20.32
C ASP A 12 11.06 -5.31 -20.05
N LEU A 13 11.13 -4.72 -18.87
CA LEU A 13 12.27 -3.93 -18.41
C LEU A 13 13.16 -4.68 -17.41
N ARG A 14 13.02 -6.00 -17.25
CA ARG A 14 13.77 -6.78 -16.26
C ARG A 14 15.28 -6.65 -16.45
N ALA A 15 15.78 -6.74 -17.69
CA ALA A 15 17.19 -6.59 -18.00
C ALA A 15 17.72 -5.18 -17.66
N ILE A 16 16.94 -4.15 -17.96
CA ILE A 16 17.28 -2.76 -17.63
C ILE A 16 17.24 -2.55 -16.13
N ASN A 17 16.21 -3.03 -15.46
CA ASN A 17 16.07 -2.91 -13.99
C ASN A 17 17.24 -3.57 -13.25
N ALA A 18 17.81 -4.67 -13.78
CA ALA A 18 18.98 -5.33 -13.21
C ALA A 18 20.26 -4.48 -13.28
N GLN A 19 20.32 -3.51 -14.19
CA GLN A 19 21.45 -2.58 -14.35
C GLN A 19 21.21 -1.24 -13.67
N MET A 20 20.00 -1.00 -13.15
CA MET A 20 19.66 0.28 -12.56
C MET A 20 20.14 0.37 -11.11
N HIS A 21 20.60 1.57 -10.74
CA HIS A 21 20.73 1.93 -9.34
C HIS A 21 19.34 2.19 -8.76
N LEU A 22 18.94 1.40 -7.77
CA LEU A 22 17.64 1.53 -7.13
C LEU A 22 17.64 2.65 -6.10
N PHE A 23 16.68 3.57 -6.19
CA PHE A 23 16.53 4.66 -5.20
C PHE A 23 15.93 4.19 -3.87
N GLY A 24 15.34 3.00 -3.86
CA GLY A 24 14.59 2.52 -2.71
C GLY A 24 13.20 3.17 -2.59
N PRO A 25 12.41 2.78 -1.59
CA PRO A 25 11.10 3.34 -1.36
C PRO A 25 11.20 4.72 -0.69
N VAL A 26 10.42 5.70 -1.19
CA VAL A 26 10.26 7.02 -0.53
C VAL A 26 9.40 6.92 0.72
N GLN A 27 8.48 5.96 0.74
CA GLN A 27 7.57 5.71 1.84
C GLN A 27 7.62 4.23 2.21
N GLN A 28 7.86 3.94 3.49
CA GLN A 28 7.85 2.56 3.99
C GLN A 28 6.42 2.12 4.26
N GLY A 29 5.92 1.21 3.45
CA GLY A 29 4.59 0.62 3.60
C GLY A 29 3.44 1.55 3.20
N LEU A 30 2.25 1.16 3.62
CA LEU A 30 1.03 1.93 3.40
C LEU A 30 0.86 3.01 4.45
N PRO A 31 0.23 4.15 4.07
CA PRO A 31 -0.21 5.12 5.06
C PRO A 31 -1.24 4.49 6.01
N LEU A 32 -1.15 4.83 7.28
CA LEU A 32 -2.08 4.34 8.28
C LEU A 32 -3.36 5.20 8.28
N LEU A 33 -4.44 4.64 7.77
CA LEU A 33 -5.71 5.37 7.63
C LEU A 33 -6.43 5.62 8.96
N SER A 34 -6.17 4.83 10.00
CA SER A 34 -6.72 5.07 11.35
C SER A 34 -6.17 6.35 11.99
N ALA A 35 -5.07 6.91 11.48
CA ALA A 35 -4.57 8.22 11.86
C ALA A 35 -5.40 9.40 11.33
N LEU A 36 -6.37 9.14 10.44
CA LEU A 36 -7.33 10.15 10.02
C LEU A 36 -8.26 10.48 11.19
N PRO A 37 -8.40 11.76 11.59
CA PRO A 37 -9.24 12.13 12.71
C PRO A 37 -10.70 11.77 12.50
N LYS A 38 -11.35 11.31 13.56
CA LYS A 38 -12.74 10.89 13.59
C LYS A 38 -13.68 12.01 13.13
N ASN A 39 -14.65 11.67 12.29
CA ASN A 39 -15.67 12.58 11.76
C ASN A 39 -15.16 13.71 10.85
N TRP A 40 -13.87 13.77 10.53
CA TRP A 40 -13.39 14.70 9.52
C TRP A 40 -13.83 14.26 8.13
N GLU A 41 -14.19 15.23 7.31
CA GLU A 41 -14.55 14.98 5.90
C GLU A 41 -13.31 14.68 5.08
N ILE A 42 -13.50 13.86 4.06
CA ILE A 42 -12.43 13.39 3.16
C ILE A 42 -12.77 13.69 1.71
N ILE A 43 -11.76 14.00 0.92
CA ILE A 43 -11.83 13.99 -0.54
C ILE A 43 -10.73 13.05 -1.04
N ILE A 44 -11.14 12.09 -1.86
CA ILE A 44 -10.24 11.11 -2.47
C ILE A 44 -10.18 11.38 -3.97
N LEU A 45 -8.99 11.40 -4.53
CA LEU A 45 -8.74 11.64 -5.94
C LEU A 45 -7.62 10.74 -6.47
N ASP A 46 -7.71 10.45 -7.76
CA ASP A 46 -6.78 9.61 -8.52
C ASP A 46 -6.15 10.48 -9.62
N ILE A 47 -4.84 10.37 -9.80
CA ILE A 47 -4.13 11.08 -10.88
C ILE A 47 -4.19 10.21 -12.14
N LYS A 48 -4.80 10.74 -13.17
CA LYS A 48 -4.96 10.04 -14.44
C LYS A 48 -3.62 9.78 -15.12
N ASN A 49 -3.29 8.50 -15.35
CA ASN A 49 -2.07 8.10 -16.04
C ASN A 49 -0.79 8.73 -15.46
N CYS A 50 -0.66 8.83 -14.14
CA CYS A 50 0.40 9.56 -13.43
C CYS A 50 1.80 9.31 -14.03
N PHE A 51 2.24 8.06 -14.21
CA PHE A 51 3.54 7.74 -14.79
C PHE A 51 3.74 8.35 -16.18
N PHE A 52 2.70 8.36 -17.00
CA PHE A 52 2.76 8.89 -18.38
C PHE A 52 2.65 10.42 -18.44
N SER A 53 2.41 11.08 -17.33
CA SER A 53 2.43 12.53 -17.22
C SER A 53 3.80 13.07 -16.78
N ILE A 54 4.69 12.22 -16.28
CA ILE A 54 6.01 12.63 -15.76
C ILE A 54 7.08 12.40 -16.81
N PRO A 55 7.77 13.45 -17.27
CA PRO A 55 8.76 13.34 -18.34
C PRO A 55 10.02 12.59 -17.88
N LEU A 56 10.52 11.73 -18.75
CA LEU A 56 11.82 11.08 -18.60
C LEU A 56 12.92 12.00 -19.15
N CYS A 57 14.03 12.08 -18.42
CA CYS A 57 15.20 12.85 -18.86
C CYS A 57 15.59 12.46 -20.30
N PRO A 58 15.80 13.42 -21.22
CA PRO A 58 16.12 13.13 -22.61
C PRO A 58 17.33 12.20 -22.80
N GLN A 59 18.35 12.33 -21.94
CA GLN A 59 19.57 11.53 -21.97
C GLN A 59 19.31 10.04 -21.64
N ASP A 60 18.26 9.75 -20.87
CA ASP A 60 17.92 8.37 -20.46
C ASP A 60 16.95 7.68 -21.41
N ARG A 61 16.27 8.42 -22.31
CA ARG A 61 15.22 7.87 -23.18
C ARG A 61 15.70 6.72 -24.05
N GLN A 62 16.91 6.79 -24.57
CA GLN A 62 17.50 5.76 -25.42
C GLN A 62 17.63 4.41 -24.68
N ARG A 63 17.82 4.42 -23.36
CA ARG A 63 17.92 3.20 -22.54
C ARG A 63 16.60 2.45 -22.45
N PHE A 64 15.49 3.13 -22.73
CA PHE A 64 14.13 2.57 -22.72
C PHE A 64 13.55 2.46 -24.14
N ALA A 65 14.43 2.30 -25.14
CA ALA A 65 13.99 2.06 -26.50
C ALA A 65 13.46 0.62 -26.67
N PHE A 66 12.50 0.46 -27.56
CA PHE A 66 11.93 -0.84 -27.93
C PHE A 66 11.53 -0.86 -29.39
N THR A 67 11.43 -2.07 -29.93
CA THR A 67 11.02 -2.29 -31.31
C THR A 67 9.69 -3.02 -31.35
N ILE A 68 8.80 -2.58 -32.20
CA ILE A 68 7.59 -3.31 -32.56
C ILE A 68 7.86 -3.99 -33.91
N PRO A 69 7.95 -5.34 -33.95
CA PRO A 69 8.20 -6.05 -35.17
C PRO A 69 7.01 -5.92 -36.12
N ALA A 70 7.32 -5.84 -37.42
CA ALA A 70 6.32 -5.87 -38.46
C ALA A 70 5.68 -7.26 -38.59
N ILE A 71 4.39 -7.30 -38.89
CA ILE A 71 3.68 -8.56 -39.13
C ILE A 71 4.15 -9.13 -40.45
N ASN A 72 4.65 -10.38 -40.45
CA ASN A 72 5.12 -11.12 -41.65
C ASN A 72 6.17 -10.36 -42.47
N TYR A 73 6.94 -9.47 -41.87
CA TYR A 73 7.97 -8.66 -42.54
C TYR A 73 7.44 -7.82 -43.72
N LEU A 74 6.15 -7.44 -43.69
CA LEU A 74 5.52 -6.66 -44.75
C LEU A 74 6.01 -5.20 -44.78
N GLU A 75 6.56 -4.71 -43.68
CA GLU A 75 7.12 -3.37 -43.53
C GLU A 75 8.33 -3.40 -42.58
N PRO A 76 9.16 -2.33 -42.53
CA PRO A 76 10.26 -2.25 -41.58
C PRO A 76 9.75 -2.19 -40.12
N ASP A 77 10.54 -2.80 -39.24
CA ASP A 77 10.27 -2.73 -37.79
C ASP A 77 10.23 -1.28 -37.28
N GLN A 78 9.27 -0.98 -36.45
CA GLN A 78 9.10 0.35 -35.88
C GLN A 78 9.86 0.47 -34.55
N LYS A 79 10.74 1.47 -34.45
CA LYS A 79 11.53 1.75 -33.24
C LYS A 79 10.94 2.92 -32.45
N TYR A 80 10.79 2.73 -31.17
CA TYR A 80 10.24 3.69 -30.22
C TYR A 80 11.15 3.87 -29.01
N GLN A 81 10.97 4.99 -28.31
CA GLN A 81 11.55 5.21 -26.98
C GLN A 81 10.54 5.90 -26.09
N TRP A 82 10.62 5.63 -24.79
CA TRP A 82 9.78 6.31 -23.81
C TRP A 82 10.21 7.75 -23.63
N LYS A 83 9.24 8.68 -23.69
CA LYS A 83 9.44 10.11 -23.34
C LYS A 83 9.04 10.41 -21.89
N VAL A 84 8.31 9.49 -21.25
CA VAL A 84 7.72 9.58 -19.91
C VAL A 84 8.10 8.35 -19.12
N LEU A 85 7.81 8.35 -17.82
CA LEU A 85 8.13 7.21 -16.96
C LEU A 85 7.44 5.93 -17.46
N PRO A 86 8.21 4.89 -17.85
CA PRO A 86 7.62 3.65 -18.34
C PRO A 86 7.07 2.82 -17.18
N GLN A 87 5.93 2.19 -17.39
CA GLN A 87 5.42 1.19 -16.46
C GLN A 87 6.32 -0.05 -16.47
N GLY A 88 6.73 -0.51 -15.28
CA GLY A 88 7.66 -1.63 -15.12
C GLY A 88 9.11 -1.23 -14.87
N MET A 89 9.48 0.04 -15.02
CA MET A 89 10.77 0.55 -14.56
C MET A 89 10.81 0.57 -13.03
N ALA A 90 11.86 0.02 -12.44
CA ALA A 90 11.98 -0.18 -10.99
C ALA A 90 11.87 1.11 -10.19
N ASN A 91 12.39 2.22 -10.71
CA ASN A 91 12.36 3.53 -10.04
C ASN A 91 11.12 4.38 -10.35
N SER A 92 10.26 3.99 -11.32
CA SER A 92 9.06 4.77 -11.67
C SER A 92 8.13 5.03 -10.48
N PRO A 93 7.84 4.06 -9.60
CA PRO A 93 7.00 4.31 -8.42
C PRO A 93 7.59 5.37 -7.48
N THR A 94 8.89 5.26 -7.18
CA THR A 94 9.61 6.22 -6.33
C THR A 94 9.62 7.62 -6.93
N MET A 95 9.91 7.74 -8.24
CA MET A 95 9.92 9.01 -8.94
C MET A 95 8.53 9.64 -9.01
N CYS A 96 7.49 8.84 -9.26
CA CYS A 96 6.10 9.29 -9.25
C CYS A 96 5.72 9.86 -7.87
N GLN A 97 5.98 9.12 -6.81
CA GLN A 97 5.69 9.54 -5.44
C GLN A 97 6.40 10.86 -5.10
N LEU A 98 7.69 10.99 -5.43
CA LEU A 98 8.46 12.24 -5.21
C LEU A 98 7.90 13.40 -6.02
N TYR A 99 7.57 13.17 -7.28
CA TYR A 99 7.05 14.23 -8.16
C TYR A 99 5.71 14.78 -7.63
N VAL A 100 4.79 13.88 -7.23
CA VAL A 100 3.51 14.27 -6.64
C VAL A 100 3.71 14.98 -5.30
N GLN A 101 4.64 14.50 -4.45
CA GLN A 101 4.96 15.16 -3.17
C GLN A 101 5.49 16.58 -3.37
N LEU A 102 6.35 16.78 -4.37
CA LEU A 102 6.88 18.12 -4.71
C LEU A 102 5.78 19.04 -5.24
N ALA A 103 4.90 18.53 -6.11
CA ALA A 103 3.77 19.29 -6.62
C ALA A 103 2.84 19.77 -5.48
N LEU A 104 2.61 18.93 -4.47
CA LEU A 104 1.71 19.25 -3.37
C LEU A 104 2.37 19.98 -2.20
N LYS A 105 3.68 20.30 -2.29
CA LYS A 105 4.37 21.03 -1.23
C LYS A 105 3.72 22.38 -0.96
N SER A 106 3.44 23.17 -2.01
CA SER A 106 2.80 24.49 -1.89
C SER A 106 1.37 24.39 -1.30
N VAL A 107 0.63 23.33 -1.59
CA VAL A 107 -0.71 23.10 -1.00
C VAL A 107 -0.61 22.89 0.50
N ARG A 108 0.36 22.08 0.97
CA ARG A 108 0.59 21.83 2.39
C ARG A 108 1.04 23.10 3.12
N GLU A 109 1.88 23.94 2.49
CA GLU A 109 2.31 25.21 3.04
C GLU A 109 1.17 26.22 3.15
N HIS A 110 0.24 26.21 2.19
CA HIS A 110 -0.92 27.11 2.19
C HIS A 110 -2.00 26.67 3.19
N PHE A 111 -2.16 25.35 3.41
CA PHE A 111 -3.12 24.75 4.34
C PHE A 111 -2.42 23.86 5.38
N PRO A 112 -1.75 24.44 6.39
CA PRO A 112 -0.98 23.65 7.38
C PRO A 112 -1.82 22.67 8.21
N SER A 113 -3.12 22.95 8.39
CA SER A 113 -4.06 22.08 9.13
C SER A 113 -4.68 20.97 8.26
N LEU A 114 -4.45 21.00 6.93
CA LEU A 114 -4.96 20.00 6.02
C LEU A 114 -4.14 18.72 6.14
N GLN A 115 -4.79 17.60 6.41
CA GLN A 115 -4.12 16.31 6.28
C GLN A 115 -4.11 15.87 4.82
N VAL A 116 -2.93 15.54 4.31
CA VAL A 116 -2.72 15.11 2.92
C VAL A 116 -1.97 13.80 2.91
N ILE A 117 -2.63 12.74 2.49
CA ILE A 117 -2.06 11.40 2.28
C ILE A 117 -1.85 11.20 0.80
N ILE A 118 -0.64 10.81 0.41
CA ILE A 118 -0.26 10.51 -0.98
C ILE A 118 0.28 9.09 -1.03
N TYR A 119 -0.22 8.31 -1.95
CA TYR A 119 0.31 6.99 -2.26
C TYR A 119 0.27 6.77 -3.77
N MET A 120 1.42 6.92 -4.43
CA MET A 120 1.56 6.90 -5.89
C MET A 120 0.66 7.93 -6.59
N ASP A 121 -0.35 7.44 -7.31
CA ASP A 121 -1.36 8.19 -8.05
C ASP A 121 -2.63 8.49 -7.23
N ASP A 122 -2.74 7.90 -6.04
CA ASP A 122 -3.88 8.11 -5.14
C ASP A 122 -3.58 9.20 -4.11
N ILE A 123 -4.48 10.16 -3.96
CA ILE A 123 -4.40 11.25 -2.98
C ILE A 123 -5.66 11.28 -2.15
N LEU A 124 -5.50 11.44 -0.84
CA LEU A 124 -6.58 11.71 0.09
C LEU A 124 -6.28 13.00 0.84
N ILE A 125 -7.22 13.93 0.87
CA ILE A 125 -7.18 15.11 1.72
C ILE A 125 -8.30 15.07 2.75
N CYS A 126 -8.03 15.57 3.97
CA CYS A 126 -8.95 15.47 5.09
C CYS A 126 -8.88 16.75 5.94
N HIS A 127 -10.05 17.27 6.34
CA HIS A 127 -10.15 18.42 7.23
C HIS A 127 -11.47 18.44 7.99
N LYS A 128 -11.50 19.07 9.18
CA LYS A 128 -12.73 19.22 10.00
C LYS A 128 -13.72 20.24 9.43
N ASN A 129 -13.22 21.27 8.74
CA ASN A 129 -14.03 22.31 8.11
C ASN A 129 -14.22 21.97 6.63
N SER A 130 -15.47 21.79 6.22
CA SER A 130 -15.85 21.41 4.86
C SER A 130 -15.53 22.49 3.83
N GLU A 131 -15.68 23.77 4.17
CA GLU A 131 -15.40 24.89 3.26
C GLU A 131 -13.89 24.95 2.96
N LEU A 132 -13.05 24.89 3.99
CA LEU A 132 -11.60 24.87 3.83
C LEU A 132 -11.16 23.63 3.02
N LEU A 133 -11.80 22.48 3.24
CA LEU A 133 -11.52 21.27 2.45
C LEU A 133 -11.84 21.45 0.98
N GLN A 134 -12.94 22.13 0.65
CA GLN A 134 -13.30 22.43 -0.76
C GLN A 134 -12.34 23.44 -1.39
N ASP A 135 -11.95 24.49 -0.68
CA ASP A 135 -10.95 25.46 -1.15
C ASP A 135 -9.61 24.78 -1.41
N ALA A 136 -9.17 23.94 -0.47
CA ALA A 136 -7.95 23.16 -0.61
C ALA A 136 -8.01 22.23 -1.83
N TYR A 137 -9.15 21.58 -2.08
CA TYR A 137 -9.36 20.72 -3.23
C TYR A 137 -9.24 21.51 -4.56
N LEU A 138 -9.83 22.69 -4.67
CA LEU A 138 -9.75 23.53 -5.86
C LEU A 138 -8.31 23.98 -6.14
N ILE A 139 -7.61 24.41 -5.10
CA ILE A 139 -6.20 24.81 -5.22
C ILE A 139 -5.32 23.61 -5.57
N LEU A 140 -5.60 22.44 -4.99
CA LEU A 140 -4.88 21.19 -5.29
C LEU A 140 -5.00 20.81 -6.76
N ILE A 141 -6.21 20.80 -7.32
CA ILE A 141 -6.43 20.50 -8.75
C ILE A 141 -5.67 21.49 -9.63
N LYS A 142 -5.76 22.79 -9.34
CA LYS A 142 -5.03 23.83 -10.07
C LYS A 142 -3.52 23.60 -10.03
N THR A 143 -2.99 23.29 -8.84
CA THR A 143 -1.57 23.02 -8.63
C THR A 143 -1.11 21.79 -9.38
N LEU A 144 -1.85 20.67 -9.30
CA LEU A 144 -1.55 19.47 -10.08
C LEU A 144 -1.54 19.75 -11.58
N GLY A 145 -2.51 20.55 -12.08
CA GLY A 145 -2.57 20.97 -13.48
C GLY A 145 -1.33 21.75 -13.93
N GLN A 146 -0.80 22.64 -13.08
CA GLN A 146 0.44 23.38 -13.34
C GLN A 146 1.68 22.46 -13.47
N TRP A 147 1.65 21.31 -12.79
CA TRP A 147 2.69 20.28 -12.89
C TRP A 147 2.41 19.24 -13.99
N GLY A 148 1.41 19.49 -14.85
CA GLY A 148 1.04 18.58 -15.94
C GLY A 148 0.32 17.30 -15.47
N LEU A 149 -0.11 17.26 -14.22
CA LEU A 149 -0.86 16.14 -13.65
C LEU A 149 -2.36 16.39 -13.75
N GLN A 150 -3.10 15.42 -14.27
CA GLN A 150 -4.55 15.52 -14.43
C GLN A 150 -5.27 14.63 -13.43
N VAL A 151 -6.26 15.19 -12.75
CA VAL A 151 -7.14 14.42 -11.85
C VAL A 151 -8.20 13.69 -12.67
N ALA A 152 -8.46 12.43 -12.32
CA ALA A 152 -9.56 11.66 -12.86
C ALA A 152 -10.88 12.11 -12.20
N THR A 153 -11.51 13.15 -12.74
CA THR A 153 -12.69 13.78 -12.13
C THR A 153 -13.85 12.81 -11.93
N GLU A 154 -13.96 11.82 -12.81
CA GLU A 154 -14.95 10.74 -12.72
C GLU A 154 -14.75 9.76 -11.56
N LYS A 155 -13.60 9.82 -10.89
CA LYS A 155 -13.25 8.98 -9.74
C LYS A 155 -13.19 9.74 -8.43
N VAL A 156 -13.36 11.05 -8.46
CA VAL A 156 -13.30 11.86 -7.25
C VAL A 156 -14.44 11.48 -6.31
N GLN A 157 -14.10 11.20 -5.05
CA GLN A 157 -15.05 10.89 -4.00
C GLN A 157 -15.04 12.03 -2.99
N VAL A 158 -16.15 12.75 -2.89
CA VAL A 158 -16.37 13.82 -1.90
C VAL A 158 -17.42 13.32 -0.93
N ALA A 159 -17.01 12.84 0.24
CA ALA A 159 -17.95 12.28 1.21
C ALA A 159 -17.31 12.07 2.58
N ARG A 160 -18.16 11.74 3.58
CA ARG A 160 -17.72 11.23 4.89
C ARG A 160 -17.28 9.76 4.83
N MET A 161 -17.57 9.07 3.74
CA MET A 161 -17.19 7.68 3.48
C MET A 161 -16.53 7.57 2.11
N GLY A 162 -15.49 6.76 1.99
CA GLY A 162 -14.80 6.58 0.73
C GLY A 162 -13.96 5.30 0.67
N ALA A 163 -13.62 4.88 -0.55
CA ALA A 163 -12.73 3.75 -0.78
C ALA A 163 -11.32 4.27 -1.11
N PHE A 164 -10.32 3.88 -0.32
CA PHE A 164 -8.94 4.29 -0.50
C PHE A 164 -7.98 3.14 -0.14
N LEU A 165 -7.03 2.86 -1.02
CA LEU A 165 -5.99 1.83 -0.82
C LEU A 165 -6.52 0.48 -0.32
N GLY A 166 -7.62 -0.01 -0.91
CA GLY A 166 -8.21 -1.29 -0.54
C GLY A 166 -8.94 -1.30 0.82
N SER A 167 -9.22 -0.14 1.37
CA SER A 167 -9.99 0.04 2.60
C SER A 167 -11.22 0.91 2.37
N LEU A 168 -12.25 0.69 3.15
CA LEU A 168 -13.42 1.56 3.25
C LEU A 168 -13.25 2.45 4.48
N ILE A 169 -13.28 3.75 4.26
CA ILE A 169 -13.18 4.76 5.30
C ILE A 169 -14.58 5.18 5.69
N TYR A 170 -14.95 4.98 6.95
CA TYR A 170 -16.19 5.47 7.57
C TYR A 170 -15.88 6.69 8.46
N PRO A 171 -16.89 7.42 8.94
CA PRO A 171 -16.67 8.57 9.84
C PRO A 171 -15.85 8.24 11.10
N ASP A 172 -16.02 7.05 11.64
CA ASP A 172 -15.45 6.61 12.91
C ASP A 172 -14.48 5.42 12.81
N LYS A 173 -14.46 4.72 11.68
CA LYS A 173 -13.68 3.49 11.51
C LYS A 173 -13.18 3.26 10.10
N ILE A 174 -12.22 2.35 9.97
CA ILE A 174 -11.67 1.85 8.72
C ILE A 174 -11.90 0.35 8.66
N VAL A 175 -12.40 -0.14 7.52
CA VAL A 175 -12.68 -1.55 7.29
C VAL A 175 -11.96 -2.00 6.01
N PRO A 176 -11.30 -3.16 5.97
CA PRO A 176 -10.72 -3.66 4.72
C PRO A 176 -11.82 -3.92 3.69
N GLN A 177 -11.59 -3.51 2.45
CA GLN A 177 -12.55 -3.71 1.35
C GLN A 177 -12.59 -5.17 0.91
N LYS A 178 -11.47 -5.89 1.02
CA LYS A 178 -11.36 -7.30 0.66
C LYS A 178 -11.58 -8.17 1.90
N LEU A 179 -12.73 -8.79 1.98
CA LEU A 179 -13.12 -9.70 3.08
C LEU A 179 -12.94 -11.19 2.73
N GLU A 180 -12.61 -11.51 1.49
CA GLU A 180 -12.42 -12.87 1.01
C GLU A 180 -10.98 -13.11 0.54
N ILE A 181 -10.42 -14.23 0.95
CA ILE A 181 -9.10 -14.70 0.51
C ILE A 181 -9.31 -15.66 -0.64
N ARG A 182 -8.61 -15.44 -1.75
CA ARG A 182 -8.65 -16.37 -2.88
C ARG A 182 -7.93 -17.67 -2.50
N LYS A 183 -8.67 -18.77 -2.47
CA LYS A 183 -8.16 -20.12 -2.25
C LYS A 183 -8.06 -20.94 -3.54
N ASP A 184 -8.73 -20.47 -4.59
CA ASP A 184 -8.78 -21.14 -5.87
C ASP A 184 -7.42 -21.03 -6.57
N GLN A 185 -6.96 -22.15 -7.13
CA GLN A 185 -5.73 -22.20 -7.93
C GLN A 185 -4.43 -21.88 -7.15
N LEU A 186 -4.28 -22.39 -5.93
CA LEU A 186 -3.04 -22.33 -5.16
C LEU A 186 -2.17 -23.55 -5.50
N HIS A 187 -1.33 -23.43 -6.53
CA HIS A 187 -0.51 -24.54 -7.04
C HIS A 187 0.98 -24.23 -7.11
N THR A 188 1.35 -22.95 -7.21
CA THR A 188 2.74 -22.53 -7.41
C THR A 188 3.23 -21.63 -6.28
N LEU A 189 4.56 -21.55 -6.11
CA LEU A 189 5.19 -20.60 -5.17
C LEU A 189 4.66 -19.17 -5.38
N ASN A 190 4.50 -18.74 -6.64
CA ASN A 190 3.99 -17.41 -6.96
C ASN A 190 2.55 -17.19 -6.43
N ASP A 191 1.70 -18.23 -6.46
CA ASP A 191 0.32 -18.11 -5.96
C ASP A 191 0.30 -17.93 -4.43
N PHE A 192 1.15 -18.69 -3.73
CA PHE A 192 1.30 -18.54 -2.28
C PHE A 192 1.97 -17.22 -1.88
N GLN A 193 2.94 -16.72 -2.64
CA GLN A 193 3.52 -15.40 -2.41
C GLN A 193 2.48 -14.28 -2.55
N LYS A 194 1.60 -14.37 -3.54
CA LYS A 194 0.47 -13.43 -3.69
C LYS A 194 -0.52 -13.53 -2.55
N LEU A 195 -0.89 -14.75 -2.14
CA LEU A 195 -1.78 -14.99 -1.00
C LEU A 195 -1.22 -14.37 0.28
N LEU A 196 0.05 -14.63 0.57
CA LEU A 196 0.72 -14.08 1.76
C LEU A 196 0.92 -12.58 1.68
N GLY A 197 1.14 -12.03 0.48
CA GLY A 197 1.12 -10.59 0.24
C GLY A 197 -0.23 -9.96 0.61
N ASP A 198 -1.32 -10.58 0.18
CA ASP A 198 -2.69 -10.15 0.55
C ASP A 198 -2.92 -10.21 2.07
N ILE A 199 -2.50 -11.29 2.73
CA ILE A 199 -2.63 -11.44 4.19
C ILE A 199 -1.77 -10.39 4.92
N ASN A 200 -0.53 -10.18 4.51
CA ASN A 200 0.35 -9.17 5.11
C ASN A 200 -0.20 -7.74 4.94
N TRP A 201 -0.86 -7.45 3.82
CA TRP A 201 -1.57 -6.20 3.60
C TRP A 201 -2.69 -5.95 4.63
N LEU A 202 -3.36 -7.02 5.06
CA LEU A 202 -4.45 -6.98 6.03
C LEU A 202 -3.96 -7.04 7.48
N ARG A 203 -2.70 -7.40 7.72
CA ARG A 203 -2.12 -7.57 9.07
C ARG A 203 -2.40 -6.41 10.04
N PRO A 204 -2.34 -5.13 9.65
CA PRO A 204 -2.64 -4.01 10.54
C PRO A 204 -4.07 -4.04 11.12
N PHE A 205 -5.00 -4.72 10.46
CA PHE A 205 -6.39 -4.88 10.88
C PHE A 205 -6.63 -6.11 11.74
N LEU A 206 -5.70 -7.08 11.72
CA LEU A 206 -5.95 -8.42 12.25
C LEU A 206 -5.26 -8.66 13.58
N LYS A 207 -6.04 -9.11 14.58
CA LYS A 207 -5.54 -9.63 15.84
C LYS A 207 -5.04 -11.08 15.67
N ILE A 208 -4.09 -11.33 14.76
CA ILE A 208 -3.56 -12.67 14.52
C ILE A 208 -2.08 -12.69 14.86
N PRO A 209 -1.63 -13.46 15.89
CA PRO A 209 -0.23 -13.63 16.19
C PRO A 209 0.54 -14.22 15.00
N SER A 210 1.83 -13.84 14.85
CA SER A 210 2.66 -14.37 13.76
C SER A 210 2.80 -15.89 13.78
N ALA A 211 2.73 -16.50 14.95
CA ALA A 211 2.80 -17.94 15.13
C ALA A 211 1.64 -18.69 14.42
N GLU A 212 0.44 -18.13 14.44
CA GLU A 212 -0.73 -18.73 13.76
C GLU A 212 -0.62 -18.68 12.24
N LEU A 213 0.17 -17.75 11.69
CA LEU A 213 0.44 -17.64 10.26
C LEU A 213 1.66 -18.45 9.82
N LYS A 214 2.49 -18.95 10.76
CA LYS A 214 3.70 -19.68 10.43
C LYS A 214 3.49 -20.81 9.43
N PRO A 215 2.47 -21.69 9.55
CA PRO A 215 2.23 -22.77 8.58
C PRO A 215 2.04 -22.28 7.14
N LEU A 216 1.57 -21.07 6.94
CA LEU A 216 1.43 -20.46 5.61
C LEU A 216 2.77 -19.96 5.07
N PHE A 217 3.64 -19.41 5.94
CA PHE A 217 4.99 -18.97 5.54
C PHE A 217 5.90 -20.17 5.26
N ASP A 218 5.76 -21.26 5.99
CA ASP A 218 6.55 -22.48 5.78
C ASP A 218 6.35 -23.09 4.38
N ILE A 219 5.22 -22.85 3.73
CA ILE A 219 4.97 -23.26 2.33
C ILE A 219 5.91 -22.56 1.34
N LEU A 220 6.43 -21.37 1.67
CA LEU A 220 7.37 -20.66 0.80
C LEU A 220 8.78 -21.25 0.81
N GLU A 221 9.10 -22.12 1.75
CA GLU A 221 10.42 -22.76 1.85
C GLU A 221 10.64 -23.80 0.74
N GLY A 222 11.91 -24.04 0.40
CA GLY A 222 12.32 -25.01 -0.61
C GLY A 222 12.75 -24.39 -1.93
N ASP A 223 12.35 -24.97 -3.06
CA ASP A 223 12.73 -24.48 -4.39
C ASP A 223 12.24 -23.04 -4.62
N THR A 224 13.14 -22.14 -4.99
CA THR A 224 12.89 -20.70 -5.17
C THR A 224 12.29 -20.34 -6.53
N HIS A 225 12.15 -21.32 -7.42
CA HIS A 225 11.56 -21.05 -8.74
C HIS A 225 10.07 -20.70 -8.60
N ILE A 226 9.65 -19.60 -9.20
CA ILE A 226 8.29 -19.06 -9.05
C ILE A 226 7.17 -20.02 -9.47
N SER A 227 7.46 -20.95 -10.40
CA SER A 227 6.52 -21.98 -10.87
C SER A 227 6.64 -23.29 -10.08
N SER A 228 7.50 -23.37 -9.05
CA SER A 228 7.64 -24.59 -8.25
C SER A 228 6.32 -24.95 -7.57
N HIS A 229 5.97 -26.23 -7.62
CA HIS A 229 4.71 -26.72 -7.10
C HIS A 229 4.65 -26.58 -5.56
N ARG A 230 3.52 -26.13 -5.05
CA ARG A 230 3.21 -26.00 -3.64
C ARG A 230 1.79 -26.50 -3.38
N ALA A 231 1.53 -26.96 -2.18
CA ALA A 231 0.22 -27.41 -1.76
C ALA A 231 -0.09 -26.93 -0.33
N LEU A 232 -1.37 -26.73 -0.05
CA LEU A 232 -1.83 -26.41 1.31
C LEU A 232 -1.69 -27.64 2.19
N THR A 233 -0.99 -27.47 3.30
CA THR A 233 -0.96 -28.46 4.39
C THR A 233 -2.23 -28.33 5.24
N PRO A 234 -2.62 -29.37 6.03
CA PRO A 234 -3.76 -29.25 6.96
C PRO A 234 -3.58 -28.09 7.95
N ALA A 235 -2.36 -27.85 8.45
CA ALA A 235 -2.06 -26.73 9.34
C ALA A 235 -2.22 -25.37 8.63
N ALA A 236 -1.80 -25.27 7.37
CA ALA A 236 -2.00 -24.06 6.57
C ALA A 236 -3.50 -23.81 6.26
N CYS A 237 -4.28 -24.83 6.02
CA CYS A 237 -5.74 -24.72 5.89
C CYS A 237 -6.39 -24.16 7.17
N GLN A 238 -5.97 -24.63 8.34
CA GLN A 238 -6.44 -24.08 9.63
C GLN A 238 -6.03 -22.62 9.80
N ALA A 239 -4.79 -22.26 9.46
CA ALA A 239 -4.33 -20.88 9.51
C ALA A 239 -5.15 -19.96 8.59
N LEU A 240 -5.51 -20.40 7.39
CA LEU A 240 -6.41 -19.66 6.49
C LEU A 240 -7.82 -19.47 7.09
N GLN A 241 -8.38 -20.49 7.75
CA GLN A 241 -9.68 -20.36 8.43
C GLN A 241 -9.63 -19.32 9.55
N ILE A 242 -8.53 -19.26 10.31
CA ILE A 242 -8.32 -18.23 11.35
C ILE A 242 -8.31 -16.84 10.72
N VAL A 243 -7.59 -16.68 9.60
CA VAL A 243 -7.54 -15.38 8.89
C VAL A 243 -8.92 -14.98 8.37
N GLU A 244 -9.67 -15.90 7.76
CA GLU A 244 -11.03 -15.63 7.26
C GLU A 244 -11.99 -15.23 8.38
N LYS A 245 -11.94 -15.94 9.50
CA LYS A 245 -12.75 -15.59 10.67
C LYS A 245 -12.39 -14.21 11.20
N ALA A 246 -11.09 -13.89 11.31
CA ALA A 246 -10.64 -12.59 11.79
C ALA A 246 -11.00 -11.43 10.83
N LEU A 247 -11.10 -11.70 9.53
CA LEU A 247 -11.51 -10.70 8.54
C LEU A 247 -12.98 -10.26 8.67
N GLN A 248 -13.86 -11.12 9.20
CA GLN A 248 -15.27 -10.79 9.37
C GLN A 248 -15.46 -9.62 10.34
N ASP A 249 -14.60 -9.52 11.36
CA ASP A 249 -14.64 -8.49 12.39
C ASP A 249 -13.52 -7.45 12.25
N ALA A 250 -12.78 -7.51 11.15
CA ALA A 250 -11.60 -6.67 10.94
C ALA A 250 -11.99 -5.20 10.77
N GLN A 251 -11.63 -4.38 11.73
CA GLN A 251 -11.79 -2.92 11.67
C GLN A 251 -10.78 -2.22 12.56
N LEU A 252 -10.43 -0.97 12.20
CA LEU A 252 -9.67 -0.05 13.02
C LEU A 252 -10.54 1.18 13.32
N GLN A 253 -10.38 1.78 14.49
CA GLN A 253 -11.01 3.06 14.79
C GLN A 253 -10.26 4.18 14.09
N ARG A 254 -10.92 5.26 13.72
CA ARG A 254 -10.26 6.53 13.41
C ARG A 254 -9.93 7.24 14.72
N ILE A 255 -8.79 7.94 14.76
CA ILE A 255 -8.34 8.61 15.98
C ILE A 255 -9.30 9.72 16.41
N ASP A 256 -9.57 9.81 17.71
CA ASP A 256 -10.27 10.90 18.35
C ASP A 256 -9.21 11.79 19.03
N GLU A 257 -8.88 12.93 18.41
CA GLU A 257 -7.84 13.85 18.91
C GLU A 257 -8.12 14.41 20.29
N SER A 258 -9.36 14.32 20.76
CA SER A 258 -9.75 14.79 22.12
C SER A 258 -9.41 13.80 23.24
N LYS A 259 -8.95 12.59 22.89
CA LYS A 259 -8.70 11.50 23.85
C LYS A 259 -7.28 10.97 23.70
N SER A 260 -6.70 10.55 24.83
CA SER A 260 -5.47 9.77 24.82
C SER A 260 -5.71 8.37 24.26
N PHE A 261 -4.68 7.76 23.72
CA PHE A 261 -4.67 6.35 23.34
C PHE A 261 -3.65 5.59 24.19
N GLU A 262 -3.81 4.29 24.26
CA GLU A 262 -3.01 3.39 25.06
C GLU A 262 -2.24 2.40 24.17
N LEU A 263 -1.05 2.01 24.62
CA LEU A 263 -0.29 0.93 24.04
C LEU A 263 -0.50 -0.30 24.90
N CYS A 264 -1.26 -1.27 24.39
CA CYS A 264 -1.56 -2.52 25.09
C CYS A 264 -0.68 -3.65 24.56
N ILE A 265 0.02 -4.35 25.45
CA ILE A 265 0.82 -5.53 25.15
C ILE A 265 0.03 -6.77 25.52
N LEU A 266 -0.36 -7.54 24.55
CA LEU A 266 -1.13 -8.78 24.73
C LEU A 266 -0.19 -9.97 24.79
N LYS A 267 -0.23 -10.69 25.92
CA LYS A 267 0.50 -11.95 26.09
C LYS A 267 -0.16 -13.02 25.22
N THR A 268 0.66 -13.73 24.43
CA THR A 268 0.24 -14.94 23.70
C THR A 268 1.12 -16.11 24.12
N ALA A 269 0.78 -17.32 23.70
CA ALA A 269 1.51 -18.53 24.05
C ALA A 269 2.97 -18.54 23.57
N GLN A 270 3.29 -17.83 22.49
CA GLN A 270 4.62 -17.83 21.89
C GLN A 270 5.28 -16.44 21.86
N LEU A 271 4.69 -15.49 21.13
CA LEU A 271 5.23 -14.14 20.98
C LEU A 271 4.13 -13.11 21.29
N PRO A 272 4.47 -11.99 21.96
CA PRO A 272 3.46 -10.97 22.27
C PRO A 272 2.92 -10.31 21.01
N THR A 273 1.76 -9.67 21.14
CA THR A 273 1.18 -8.78 20.13
C THR A 273 0.88 -7.44 20.80
N VAL A 274 1.12 -6.36 20.09
CA VAL A 274 0.82 -5.00 20.57
C VAL A 274 -0.34 -4.42 19.80
N VAL A 275 -1.18 -3.67 20.50
CA VAL A 275 -2.23 -2.86 19.87
C VAL A 275 -2.17 -1.43 20.42
N LEU A 276 -2.27 -0.46 19.52
CA LEU A 276 -2.61 0.91 19.90
C LEU A 276 -4.13 0.99 20.00
N TRP A 277 -4.63 1.43 21.13
CA TRP A 277 -6.03 1.32 21.49
C TRP A 277 -6.63 2.65 21.94
N GLN A 278 -7.81 2.99 21.42
CA GLN A 278 -8.61 4.14 21.84
C GLN A 278 -10.09 3.82 21.61
N ASN A 279 -10.77 3.24 22.62
CA ASN A 279 -12.14 2.70 22.48
C ASN A 279 -12.29 1.65 21.37
N GLY A 280 -11.19 1.05 20.94
CA GLY A 280 -11.05 0.09 19.87
C GLY A 280 -9.64 0.14 19.27
N PRO A 281 -9.27 -0.83 18.42
CA PRO A 281 -7.94 -0.87 17.85
C PRO A 281 -7.72 0.28 16.85
N LEU A 282 -6.61 0.99 17.01
CA LEU A 282 -6.08 1.94 16.04
C LEU A 282 -5.05 1.27 15.11
N LEU A 283 -4.26 0.33 15.63
CA LEU A 283 -3.24 -0.39 14.89
C LEU A 283 -2.83 -1.66 15.63
N TRP A 284 -2.81 -2.79 14.92
CA TRP A 284 -2.18 -4.02 15.39
C TRP A 284 -0.71 -4.06 14.97
N VAL A 285 0.20 -4.27 15.91
CA VAL A 285 1.65 -4.39 15.67
C VAL A 285 2.09 -5.81 16.04
N HIS A 286 2.64 -6.50 15.05
CA HIS A 286 3.07 -7.89 15.19
C HIS A 286 4.60 -8.02 15.08
N PRO A 287 5.19 -9.02 15.72
CA PRO A 287 6.60 -9.36 15.48
C PRO A 287 6.81 -9.75 14.02
N ASN A 288 8.03 -9.63 13.52
CA ASN A 288 8.37 -10.08 12.17
C ASN A 288 8.10 -11.58 12.04
N ALA A 289 7.64 -11.99 10.86
CA ALA A 289 7.34 -13.38 10.54
C ALA A 289 8.61 -14.23 10.28
N SER A 290 9.80 -13.63 10.24
CA SER A 290 11.06 -14.36 10.02
C SER A 290 11.28 -15.33 11.16
N PRO A 291 11.48 -16.64 10.88
CA PRO A 291 11.84 -17.60 11.89
C PRO A 291 13.21 -17.20 12.46
N ALA A 292 13.23 -16.76 13.70
CA ALA A 292 14.49 -16.58 14.40
C ALA A 292 15.14 -17.96 14.57
N LYS A 293 16.36 -18.14 14.10
CA LYS A 293 17.16 -19.35 14.36
C LYS A 293 17.51 -19.51 15.86
N ILE A 294 17.23 -18.48 16.65
CA ILE A 294 17.50 -18.39 18.08
C ILE A 294 16.17 -18.12 18.77
N ILE A 295 15.87 -18.88 19.81
CA ILE A 295 14.74 -18.62 20.71
C ILE A 295 15.05 -17.30 21.43
N GLU A 296 14.28 -16.27 21.09
CA GLU A 296 14.43 -14.98 21.76
C GLU A 296 13.82 -15.05 23.16
N TRP A 297 14.53 -14.47 24.13
CA TRP A 297 14.04 -14.37 25.50
C TRP A 297 12.77 -13.51 25.50
N TYR A 298 11.68 -14.04 26.08
CA TYR A 298 10.35 -13.42 26.01
C TYR A 298 10.31 -11.93 26.44
N PRO A 299 10.96 -11.49 27.54
CA PRO A 299 11.02 -10.08 27.90
C PRO A 299 11.68 -9.19 26.84
N ASN A 300 12.69 -9.71 26.12
CA ASN A 300 13.34 -8.98 25.03
C ASN A 300 12.39 -8.82 23.84
N ALA A 301 11.67 -9.87 23.48
CA ALA A 301 10.62 -9.81 22.44
C ALA A 301 9.52 -8.78 22.80
N VAL A 302 9.10 -8.75 24.07
CA VAL A 302 8.17 -7.74 24.60
C VAL A 302 8.73 -6.33 24.44
N ALA A 303 9.97 -6.09 24.88
CA ALA A 303 10.61 -4.78 24.79
C ALA A 303 10.76 -4.29 23.36
N GLN A 304 11.21 -5.15 22.45
CA GLN A 304 11.35 -4.81 21.03
C GLN A 304 9.99 -4.48 20.40
N LEU A 305 8.95 -5.24 20.72
CA LEU A 305 7.63 -5.01 20.17
C LEU A 305 6.98 -3.74 20.77
N ALA A 306 7.20 -3.47 22.05
CA ALA A 306 6.79 -2.22 22.68
C ALA A 306 7.44 -1.01 22.01
N LEU A 307 8.76 -1.07 21.74
CA LEU A 307 9.48 -0.02 21.03
C LEU A 307 8.93 0.20 19.60
N ARG A 308 8.53 -0.86 18.91
CA ARG A 308 7.85 -0.72 17.60
C ARG A 308 6.49 -0.04 17.73
N GLY A 309 5.70 -0.41 18.73
CA GLY A 309 4.44 0.24 19.04
C GLY A 309 4.61 1.73 19.35
N ILE A 310 5.60 2.08 20.17
CA ILE A 310 5.93 3.48 20.48
C ILE A 310 6.36 4.25 19.22
N LYS A 311 7.23 3.66 18.40
CA LYS A 311 7.64 4.27 17.12
C LYS A 311 6.44 4.49 16.19
N ALA A 312 5.56 3.51 16.09
CA ALA A 312 4.33 3.65 15.30
C ALA A 312 3.42 4.75 15.86
N ALA A 313 3.27 4.82 17.19
CA ALA A 313 2.51 5.87 17.86
C ALA A 313 3.04 7.28 17.51
N ILE A 314 4.35 7.49 17.64
CA ILE A 314 5.00 8.77 17.31
C ILE A 314 4.89 9.08 15.81
N THR A 315 5.07 8.07 14.96
CA THR A 315 5.09 8.28 13.50
C THR A 315 3.72 8.64 12.94
N TYR A 316 2.66 8.04 13.46
CA TYR A 316 1.32 8.14 12.87
C TYR A 316 0.35 9.02 13.67
N PHE A 317 0.58 9.19 14.98
CA PHE A 317 -0.35 9.86 15.88
C PHE A 317 0.31 10.99 16.72
N GLY A 318 1.63 11.20 16.54
CA GLY A 318 2.40 12.25 17.24
C GLY A 318 2.29 13.63 16.65
#